data_69d3533a8f6f864c4c11b2ff03e017d3
#
_entry.id   69d3533a8f6f864c4c11b2ff03e017d3
#
_cell.length_a   1.000
_cell.length_b   1.000
_cell.length_c   1.000
_cell.angle_alpha   90.00
_cell.angle_beta   90.00
_cell.angle_gamma   90.00
#
_symmetry.space_group_name_H-M   'P 1'
#
loop_
_entity.id
_entity.type
_entity.pdbx_description
1 polymer ?
#
loop_
_entity_poly.entity_id
_entity_poly.type
_entity_poly.pdbx_seq_one_letter_code
_entity_poly.pdbx_strand_id
1 'polypeptide(L)'
;MIAFVKGILEYSVPGKVVIDVNGIGINVIVCDADRAELPIEGNEVKLYTYLSVREDAMTLYGFLSKEALSLFNQLIGVSGVGPKGAQALIGAFGASMVKYYIVSEEASLLSKAPGIGKKTAERIIIDLKDKIDQSDITLSDVSSSEKSKDLQGEAKDACDALVALGYDMKAAKAAVLKVENYDTLSSDVILKNALQYIFM
;
A
#
# COMPACT_ATOMS: atom_id res chain seq x y z
N MET A 1 -15.37 13.04 17.79
CA MET A 1 -14.63 12.10 16.93
C MET A 1 -13.43 12.84 16.37
N ILE A 2 -12.23 12.24 16.36
CA ILE A 2 -11.01 12.87 15.83
C ILE A 2 -10.86 12.40 14.37
N ALA A 3 -11.05 13.32 13.41
CA ALA A 3 -11.06 13.00 11.98
C ALA A 3 -9.65 13.00 11.35
N PHE A 4 -8.76 13.81 11.91
CA PHE A 4 -7.35 13.86 11.55
C PHE A 4 -6.54 14.43 12.69
N VAL A 5 -5.25 14.17 12.70
CA VAL A 5 -4.25 14.80 13.56
C VAL A 5 -3.22 15.48 12.65
N LYS A 6 -2.90 16.73 12.90
CA LYS A 6 -1.88 17.52 12.22
C LYS A 6 -0.98 18.19 13.26
N GLY A 7 0.31 17.98 13.16
CA GLY A 7 1.30 18.53 14.09
C GLY A 7 2.71 18.09 13.72
N ILE A 8 3.63 18.20 14.67
CA ILE A 8 5.02 17.81 14.49
C ILE A 8 5.19 16.34 14.87
N LEU A 9 5.84 15.57 14.02
CA LEU A 9 6.21 14.19 14.33
C LEU A 9 7.29 14.19 15.41
N GLU A 10 6.92 13.86 16.63
CA GLU A 10 7.83 13.88 17.80
C GLU A 10 8.75 12.66 17.79
N TYR A 11 8.17 11.46 17.61
CA TYR A 11 8.93 10.24 17.41
C TYR A 11 8.11 9.16 16.70
N SER A 12 8.82 8.18 16.13
CA SER A 12 8.26 7.08 15.36
C SER A 12 8.90 5.75 15.77
N VAL A 13 8.08 4.80 16.21
CA VAL A 13 8.49 3.43 16.54
C VAL A 13 7.61 2.41 15.82
N PRO A 14 8.04 1.14 15.68
CA PRO A 14 7.21 0.12 15.03
C PRO A 14 5.78 0.09 15.56
N GLY A 15 4.81 0.24 14.65
CA GLY A 15 3.39 0.19 14.94
C GLY A 15 2.76 1.46 15.52
N LYS A 16 3.52 2.50 15.85
CA LYS A 16 2.94 3.76 16.38
C LYS A 16 3.84 4.97 16.18
N VAL A 17 3.20 6.13 16.15
CA VAL A 17 3.88 7.43 16.14
C VAL A 17 3.28 8.34 17.22
N VAL A 18 4.03 9.34 17.64
CA VAL A 18 3.56 10.43 18.49
C VAL A 18 3.65 11.73 17.70
N ILE A 19 2.53 12.45 17.67
CA ILE A 19 2.43 13.76 17.01
C ILE A 19 2.20 14.79 18.08
N ASP A 20 3.08 15.78 18.16
CA ASP A 20 2.88 16.97 19.02
C ASP A 20 1.88 17.91 18.34
N VAL A 21 0.79 18.14 19.03
CA VAL A 21 -0.25 19.10 18.64
C VAL A 21 -0.29 20.18 19.71
N ASN A 22 0.49 21.24 19.53
CA ASN A 22 0.58 22.38 20.45
C ASN A 22 0.89 21.97 21.90
N GLY A 23 1.88 21.12 22.11
CA GLY A 23 2.31 20.64 23.43
C GLY A 23 1.52 19.44 23.96
N ILE A 24 0.62 18.88 23.16
CA ILE A 24 -0.10 17.63 23.47
C ILE A 24 0.40 16.51 22.56
N GLY A 25 1.08 15.51 23.15
CA GLY A 25 1.54 14.32 22.41
C GLY A 25 0.40 13.34 22.15
N ILE A 26 -0.01 13.21 20.90
CA ILE A 26 -1.05 12.28 20.45
C ILE A 26 -0.42 10.98 19.95
N ASN A 27 -0.74 9.86 20.62
CA ASN A 27 -0.38 8.53 20.13
C ASN A 27 -1.30 8.09 18.98
N VAL A 28 -0.72 7.74 17.83
CA VAL A 28 -1.45 7.23 16.67
C VAL A 28 -0.85 5.90 16.26
N ILE A 29 -1.69 4.88 16.14
CA ILE A 29 -1.29 3.56 15.62
C ILE A 29 -1.25 3.66 14.10
N VAL A 30 -0.11 3.34 13.51
CA VAL A 30 0.12 3.33 12.06
C VAL A 30 0.70 1.98 11.63
N CYS A 31 0.46 1.55 10.41
CA CYS A 31 1.13 0.37 9.87
C CYS A 31 2.59 0.71 9.52
N ASP A 32 3.46 -0.31 9.43
CA ASP A 32 4.87 -0.09 9.13
C ASP A 32 5.12 0.45 7.72
N ALA A 33 4.22 0.17 6.77
CA ALA A 33 4.28 0.73 5.43
C ALA A 33 4.07 2.26 5.46
N ASP A 34 2.96 2.71 6.06
CA ASP A 34 2.69 4.15 6.23
C ASP A 34 3.80 4.84 7.04
N ARG A 35 4.32 4.16 8.07
CA ARG A 35 5.41 4.67 8.89
C ARG A 35 6.68 4.95 8.09
N ALA A 36 7.00 4.10 7.11
CA ALA A 36 8.17 4.27 6.25
C ALA A 36 8.07 5.49 5.31
N GLU A 37 6.84 5.96 5.04
CA GLU A 37 6.56 7.13 4.19
C GLU A 37 6.42 8.43 5.00
N LEU A 38 6.50 8.35 6.33
CA LEU A 38 6.43 9.54 7.18
C LEU A 38 7.68 10.42 7.02
N PRO A 39 7.55 11.73 7.22
CA PRO A 39 8.70 12.62 7.24
C PRO A 39 9.65 12.28 8.42
N ILE A 40 10.86 12.82 8.38
CA ILE A 40 11.81 12.74 9.49
C ILE A 40 11.21 13.43 10.72
N GLU A 41 11.47 12.89 11.92
CA GLU A 41 11.10 13.49 13.21
C GLU A 41 11.47 14.98 13.28
N GLY A 42 10.62 15.76 13.91
CA GLY A 42 10.71 17.24 13.94
C GLY A 42 9.98 17.94 12.78
N ASN A 43 9.47 17.23 11.78
CA ASN A 43 8.71 17.82 10.68
C ASN A 43 7.20 17.69 10.85
N GLU A 44 6.47 18.57 10.15
CA GLU A 44 5.01 18.54 10.17
C GLU A 44 4.46 17.30 9.43
N VAL A 45 3.47 16.66 10.06
CA VAL A 45 2.75 15.51 9.50
C VAL A 45 1.25 15.69 9.69
N LYS A 46 0.47 15.10 8.77
CA LYS A 46 -0.98 14.98 8.89
C LYS A 46 -1.39 13.53 8.66
N LEU A 47 -2.11 12.96 9.63
CA LEU A 47 -2.71 11.64 9.52
C LEU A 47 -4.23 11.74 9.61
N TYR A 48 -4.93 11.06 8.71
CA TYR A 48 -6.37 10.85 8.79
C TYR A 48 -6.65 9.74 9.78
N THR A 49 -7.61 9.92 10.69
CA THR A 49 -7.70 9.07 11.88
C THR A 49 -9.07 8.48 12.11
N TYR A 50 -9.06 7.27 12.68
CA TYR A 50 -10.21 6.60 13.25
C TYR A 50 -9.99 6.39 14.76
N LEU A 51 -10.92 6.89 15.58
CA LEU A 51 -10.88 6.68 17.03
C LEU A 51 -11.72 5.46 17.40
N SER A 52 -11.06 4.43 17.87
CA SER A 52 -11.70 3.25 18.48
C SER A 52 -11.84 3.48 19.99
N VAL A 53 -13.07 3.49 20.45
CA VAL A 53 -13.40 3.62 21.88
C VAL A 53 -13.93 2.29 22.39
N ARG A 54 -13.32 1.76 23.46
CA ARG A 54 -13.73 0.56 24.17
C ARG A 54 -13.81 0.89 25.67
N GLU A 55 -14.36 -0.01 26.46
CA GLU A 55 -14.49 0.17 27.91
C GLU A 55 -13.14 0.39 28.59
N ASP A 56 -12.09 -0.27 28.10
CA ASP A 56 -10.75 -0.32 28.68
C ASP A 56 -9.72 0.53 27.94
N ALA A 57 -10.03 1.04 26.74
CA ALA A 57 -9.04 1.77 25.95
C ALA A 57 -9.65 2.72 24.90
N MET A 58 -8.96 3.82 24.65
CA MET A 58 -9.14 4.68 23.48
C MET A 58 -7.90 4.56 22.59
N THR A 59 -8.11 4.11 21.35
CA THR A 59 -7.01 3.89 20.40
C THR A 59 -7.28 4.66 19.12
N LEU A 60 -6.31 5.47 18.71
CA LEU A 60 -6.36 6.24 17.47
C LEU A 60 -5.56 5.52 16.39
N TYR A 61 -6.21 5.15 15.31
CA TYR A 61 -5.60 4.57 14.11
C TYR A 61 -5.39 5.65 13.08
N GLY A 62 -4.21 5.72 12.45
CA GLY A 62 -3.84 6.75 11.49
C GLY A 62 -3.47 6.20 10.13
N PHE A 63 -3.74 7.01 9.10
CA PHE A 63 -3.53 6.71 7.69
C PHE A 63 -3.01 7.94 6.97
N LEU A 64 -2.13 7.77 5.99
CA LEU A 64 -1.60 8.86 5.18
C LEU A 64 -2.64 9.44 4.22
N SER A 65 -3.60 8.65 3.78
CA SER A 65 -4.62 9.07 2.82
C SER A 65 -6.04 8.92 3.35
N LYS A 66 -6.96 9.74 2.81
CA LYS A 66 -8.41 9.59 3.07
C LYS A 66 -8.97 8.30 2.50
N GLU A 67 -8.36 7.83 1.42
CA GLU A 67 -8.75 6.60 0.75
C GLU A 67 -8.47 5.39 1.63
N ALA A 68 -7.27 5.30 2.23
CA ALA A 68 -6.92 4.25 3.17
C ALA A 68 -7.85 4.26 4.41
N LEU A 69 -8.18 5.44 4.95
CA LEU A 69 -9.16 5.57 6.02
C LEU A 69 -10.56 5.13 5.59
N SER A 70 -10.99 5.45 4.38
CA SER A 70 -12.30 5.04 3.84
C SER A 70 -12.39 3.53 3.74
N LEU A 71 -11.38 2.88 3.16
CA LEU A 71 -11.31 1.42 3.07
C LEU A 71 -11.26 0.77 4.46
N PHE A 72 -10.49 1.34 5.38
CA PHE A 72 -10.46 0.87 6.77
C PHE A 72 -11.85 0.86 7.41
N ASN A 73 -12.62 1.94 7.22
CA ASN A 73 -13.99 2.02 7.74
C ASN A 73 -14.93 0.97 7.11
N GLN A 74 -14.76 0.66 5.83
CA GLN A 74 -15.50 -0.41 5.18
C GLN A 74 -15.12 -1.79 5.75
N LEU A 75 -13.82 -2.05 5.93
CA LEU A 75 -13.31 -3.31 6.45
C LEU A 75 -13.77 -3.59 7.88
N ILE A 76 -13.74 -2.60 8.78
CA ILE A 76 -14.22 -2.78 10.17
C ILE A 76 -15.74 -2.97 10.28
N GLY A 77 -16.50 -2.63 9.24
CA GLY A 77 -17.93 -2.94 9.11
C GLY A 77 -18.22 -4.41 8.81
N VAL A 78 -17.20 -5.17 8.38
CA VAL A 78 -17.33 -6.60 8.09
C VAL A 78 -17.24 -7.39 9.39
N SER A 79 -18.23 -8.25 9.65
CA SER A 79 -18.22 -9.09 10.85
C SER A 79 -17.01 -10.02 10.88
N GLY A 80 -16.26 -9.96 11.98
CA GLY A 80 -15.01 -10.71 12.17
C GLY A 80 -13.75 -9.94 11.76
N VAL A 81 -13.87 -8.69 11.28
CA VAL A 81 -12.75 -7.80 11.00
C VAL A 81 -12.72 -6.69 12.05
N GLY A 82 -11.75 -6.73 12.94
CA GLY A 82 -11.51 -5.65 13.89
C GLY A 82 -10.49 -4.63 13.36
N PRO A 83 -10.32 -3.48 14.07
CA PRO A 83 -9.38 -2.43 13.66
C PRO A 83 -7.97 -2.92 13.38
N LYS A 84 -7.43 -3.85 14.19
CA LYS A 84 -6.10 -4.43 13.98
C LYS A 84 -6.01 -5.24 12.69
N GLY A 85 -7.04 -6.04 12.38
CA GLY A 85 -7.10 -6.84 11.15
C GLY A 85 -7.23 -5.96 9.90
N ALA A 86 -8.08 -4.94 9.95
CA ALA A 86 -8.24 -3.97 8.87
C ALA A 86 -6.94 -3.21 8.59
N GLN A 87 -6.24 -2.75 9.65
CA GLN A 87 -4.95 -2.07 9.51
C GLN A 87 -3.87 -3.02 8.97
N ALA A 88 -3.86 -4.29 9.40
CA ALA A 88 -2.93 -5.30 8.91
C ALA A 88 -3.10 -5.57 7.40
N LEU A 89 -4.36 -5.62 6.91
CA LEU A 89 -4.65 -5.74 5.47
C LEU A 89 -4.07 -4.56 4.67
N ILE A 90 -4.39 -3.33 5.11
CA ILE A 90 -3.93 -2.10 4.44
C ILE A 90 -2.40 -2.01 4.51
N GLY A 91 -1.80 -2.33 5.65
CA GLY A 91 -0.34 -2.29 5.81
C GLY A 91 0.41 -3.35 5.01
N ALA A 92 -0.20 -4.54 4.78
CA ALA A 92 0.43 -5.61 4.03
C ALA A 92 0.39 -5.39 2.51
N PHE A 93 -0.69 -4.79 2.00
CA PHE A 93 -0.94 -4.73 0.56
C PHE A 93 -1.16 -3.31 0.01
N GLY A 94 -1.39 -2.32 0.88
CA GLY A 94 -1.87 -1.00 0.46
C GLY A 94 -3.36 -1.00 0.14
N ALA A 95 -3.99 0.19 0.20
CA ALA A 95 -5.44 0.33 0.02
C ALA A 95 -5.91 -0.12 -1.37
N SER A 96 -5.21 0.28 -2.43
CA SER A 96 -5.57 -0.05 -3.82
C SER A 96 -5.52 -1.54 -4.10
N MET A 97 -4.50 -2.26 -3.59
CA MET A 97 -4.40 -3.72 -3.77
C MET A 97 -5.42 -4.49 -2.96
N VAL A 98 -5.76 -4.04 -1.77
CA VAL A 98 -6.84 -4.66 -0.99
C VAL A 98 -8.16 -4.52 -1.75
N LYS A 99 -8.48 -3.35 -2.30
CA LYS A 99 -9.65 -3.15 -3.16
C LYS A 99 -9.62 -4.08 -4.37
N TYR A 100 -8.47 -4.17 -5.05
CA TYR A 100 -8.30 -5.06 -6.20
C TYR A 100 -8.55 -6.53 -5.83
N TYR A 101 -7.97 -7.03 -4.74
CA TYR A 101 -8.18 -8.41 -4.30
C TYR A 101 -9.64 -8.71 -3.92
N ILE A 102 -10.36 -7.71 -3.38
CA ILE A 102 -11.79 -7.86 -3.07
C ILE A 102 -12.60 -7.98 -4.36
N VAL A 103 -12.38 -7.10 -5.34
CA VAL A 103 -13.12 -7.10 -6.62
C VAL A 103 -12.78 -8.33 -7.47
N SER A 104 -11.51 -8.78 -7.45
CA SER A 104 -11.04 -9.98 -8.15
C SER A 104 -11.31 -11.29 -7.38
N GLU A 105 -11.99 -11.23 -6.24
CA GLU A 105 -12.35 -12.40 -5.41
C GLU A 105 -11.14 -13.23 -4.91
N GLU A 106 -10.00 -12.58 -4.71
CA GLU A 106 -8.74 -13.23 -4.32
C GLU A 106 -8.63 -13.48 -2.81
N ALA A 107 -9.54 -14.29 -2.24
CA ALA A 107 -9.58 -14.62 -0.81
C ALA A 107 -8.26 -15.22 -0.29
N SER A 108 -7.56 -15.97 -1.12
CA SER A 108 -6.27 -16.59 -0.77
C SER A 108 -5.18 -15.55 -0.51
N LEU A 109 -5.19 -14.43 -1.24
CA LEU A 109 -4.24 -13.33 -1.06
C LEU A 109 -4.60 -12.52 0.18
N LEU A 110 -5.86 -12.15 0.36
CA LEU A 110 -6.32 -11.43 1.55
C LEU A 110 -6.01 -12.20 2.85
N SER A 111 -6.13 -13.54 2.82
CA SER A 111 -5.86 -14.38 3.98
C SER A 111 -4.38 -14.47 4.40
N LYS A 112 -3.45 -13.90 3.61
CA LYS A 112 -2.03 -13.79 3.98
C LYS A 112 -1.77 -12.65 4.97
N ALA A 113 -2.70 -11.71 5.13
CA ALA A 113 -2.58 -10.65 6.12
C ALA A 113 -2.69 -11.20 7.55
N PRO A 114 -1.86 -10.72 8.49
CA PRO A 114 -1.92 -11.16 9.89
C PRO A 114 -3.30 -10.95 10.50
N GLY A 115 -3.85 -12.00 11.12
CA GLY A 115 -5.16 -11.95 11.77
C GLY A 115 -6.37 -12.10 10.84
N ILE A 116 -6.16 -12.33 9.54
CA ILE A 116 -7.22 -12.58 8.56
C ILE A 116 -7.16 -14.04 8.13
N GLY A 117 -8.14 -14.83 8.57
CA GLY A 117 -8.30 -16.22 8.14
C GLY A 117 -9.08 -16.33 6.82
N LYS A 118 -9.03 -17.52 6.19
CA LYS A 118 -9.70 -17.78 4.90
C LYS A 118 -11.19 -17.42 4.94
N LYS A 119 -11.92 -17.83 6.00
CA LYS A 119 -13.35 -17.52 6.17
C LYS A 119 -13.62 -16.02 6.32
N THR A 120 -12.71 -15.29 6.99
CA THR A 120 -12.82 -13.82 7.11
C THR A 120 -12.55 -13.15 5.78
N ALA A 121 -11.56 -13.62 5.01
CA ALA A 121 -11.27 -13.12 3.68
C ALA A 121 -12.46 -13.32 2.70
N GLU A 122 -13.05 -14.50 2.67
CA GLU A 122 -14.26 -14.79 1.89
C GLU A 122 -15.42 -13.84 2.27
N ARG A 123 -15.60 -13.59 3.57
CA ARG A 123 -16.63 -12.67 4.05
C ARG A 123 -16.38 -11.22 3.66
N ILE A 124 -15.12 -10.76 3.72
CA ILE A 124 -14.73 -9.43 3.25
C ILE A 124 -15.15 -9.25 1.77
N ILE A 125 -14.89 -10.24 0.94
CA ILE A 125 -15.26 -10.22 -0.48
C ILE A 125 -16.78 -10.11 -0.63
N ILE A 126 -17.53 -10.98 0.02
CA ILE A 126 -19.00 -11.00 -0.07
C ILE A 126 -19.60 -9.65 0.37
N ASP A 127 -19.13 -9.09 1.48
CA ASP A 127 -19.70 -7.87 2.06
C ASP A 127 -19.30 -6.59 1.33
N LEU A 128 -18.13 -6.57 0.64
CA LEU A 128 -17.55 -5.33 0.09
C LEU A 128 -17.42 -5.30 -1.44
N LYS A 129 -17.49 -6.42 -2.16
CA LYS A 129 -17.31 -6.46 -3.62
C LYS A 129 -18.19 -5.45 -4.37
N ASP A 130 -19.46 -5.36 -4.00
CA ASP A 130 -20.43 -4.47 -4.65
C ASP A 130 -20.40 -3.03 -4.11
N LYS A 131 -19.61 -2.77 -3.07
CA LYS A 131 -19.47 -1.45 -2.43
C LYS A 131 -18.19 -0.71 -2.84
N ILE A 132 -17.27 -1.41 -3.48
CA ILE A 132 -16.02 -0.84 -3.98
C ILE A 132 -16.24 -0.44 -5.44
N ASP A 133 -16.12 0.87 -5.70
CA ASP A 133 -16.21 1.39 -7.05
C ASP A 133 -14.99 0.94 -7.87
N GLN A 134 -15.23 0.31 -9.02
CA GLN A 134 -14.16 -0.11 -9.93
C GLN A 134 -13.36 1.07 -10.48
N SER A 135 -13.96 2.26 -10.52
CA SER A 135 -13.28 3.50 -10.91
C SER A 135 -12.21 3.97 -9.90
N ASP A 136 -12.32 3.53 -8.64
CA ASP A 136 -11.35 3.80 -7.59
C ASP A 136 -10.11 2.88 -7.66
N ILE A 137 -10.12 1.89 -8.55
CA ILE A 137 -9.00 0.97 -8.78
C ILE A 137 -8.25 1.47 -10.02
N THR A 138 -7.36 2.44 -9.84
CA THR A 138 -6.48 2.85 -10.92
C THR A 138 -5.44 1.75 -11.15
N LEU A 139 -5.35 1.25 -12.40
CA LEU A 139 -4.37 0.23 -12.80
C LEU A 139 -2.91 0.68 -12.54
N SER A 140 -2.67 1.98 -12.44
CA SER A 140 -1.40 2.57 -12.00
C SER A 140 -1.06 2.23 -10.54
N ASP A 141 -2.07 2.11 -9.65
CA ASP A 141 -1.84 1.80 -8.24
C ASP A 141 -1.67 0.29 -8.01
N VAL A 142 -2.25 -0.54 -8.87
CA VAL A 142 -2.07 -2.00 -8.86
C VAL A 142 -0.64 -2.37 -9.26
N SER A 143 -0.02 -1.60 -10.17
CA SER A 143 1.39 -1.81 -10.59
C SER A 143 2.40 -1.35 -9.54
N SER A 144 2.03 -0.51 -8.58
CA SER A 144 2.94 0.04 -7.56
C SER A 144 3.05 -0.81 -6.29
N SER A 145 2.15 -1.78 -6.05
CA SER A 145 2.17 -2.60 -4.83
C SER A 145 2.89 -3.94 -4.95
N GLU A 146 3.21 -4.42 -6.15
CA GLU A 146 4.43 -5.18 -6.27
C GLU A 146 5.56 -4.17 -6.04
N LYS A 147 6.34 -4.29 -4.96
CA LYS A 147 7.68 -3.71 -4.82
C LYS A 147 8.60 -4.35 -5.87
N SER A 148 8.23 -4.23 -7.12
CA SER A 148 9.16 -4.19 -8.22
C SER A 148 9.82 -2.83 -8.09
N LYS A 149 11.13 -2.79 -7.85
CA LYS A 149 11.97 -1.62 -8.02
C LYS A 149 11.40 -0.82 -9.17
N ASP A 150 10.85 0.38 -8.91
CA ASP A 150 10.47 1.26 -10.00
C ASP A 150 11.74 1.50 -10.79
N LEU A 151 11.71 1.08 -12.04
CA LEU A 151 12.82 1.31 -12.95
C LEU A 151 12.99 2.82 -13.05
N GLN A 152 14.11 3.35 -12.58
CA GLN A 152 14.44 4.78 -12.61
C GLN A 152 15.61 4.98 -13.58
N GLY A 153 15.69 6.17 -14.15
CA GLY A 153 16.79 6.52 -15.06
C GLY A 153 16.88 5.59 -16.27
N GLU A 154 18.07 5.13 -16.60
CA GLU A 154 18.41 4.31 -17.78
C GLU A 154 17.58 3.02 -17.89
N ALA A 155 17.24 2.39 -16.77
CA ALA A 155 16.43 1.20 -16.76
C ALA A 155 14.96 1.47 -17.16
N LYS A 156 14.43 2.63 -16.82
CA LYS A 156 13.11 3.08 -17.25
C LYS A 156 13.10 3.37 -18.74
N ASP A 157 14.11 4.08 -19.23
CA ASP A 157 14.23 4.42 -20.65
C ASP A 157 14.34 3.14 -21.51
N ALA A 158 15.06 2.13 -21.04
CA ALA A 158 15.13 0.82 -21.70
C ALA A 158 13.77 0.09 -21.72
N CYS A 159 13.01 0.18 -20.63
CA CYS A 159 11.67 -0.41 -20.56
C CYS A 159 10.69 0.29 -21.52
N ASP A 160 10.70 1.63 -21.54
CA ASP A 160 9.87 2.44 -22.43
C ASP A 160 10.21 2.18 -23.91
N ALA A 161 11.50 1.98 -24.23
CA ALA A 161 11.94 1.59 -25.56
C ALA A 161 11.40 0.21 -25.99
N LEU A 162 11.38 -0.79 -25.08
CA LEU A 162 10.79 -2.10 -25.37
C LEU A 162 9.29 -1.99 -25.65
N VAL A 163 8.58 -1.15 -24.88
CA VAL A 163 7.14 -0.90 -25.12
C VAL A 163 6.92 -0.21 -26.47
N ALA A 164 7.77 0.75 -26.85
CA ALA A 164 7.72 1.40 -28.15
C ALA A 164 8.00 0.42 -29.32
N LEU A 165 8.77 -0.65 -29.08
CA LEU A 165 8.99 -1.75 -30.01
C LEU A 165 7.81 -2.74 -30.10
N GLY A 166 6.74 -2.52 -29.30
CA GLY A 166 5.51 -3.30 -29.37
C GLY A 166 5.41 -4.43 -28.33
N TYR A 167 6.35 -4.53 -27.39
CA TYR A 167 6.26 -5.50 -26.31
C TYR A 167 5.29 -5.03 -25.22
N ASP A 168 4.59 -5.98 -24.58
CA ASP A 168 3.75 -5.69 -23.43
C ASP A 168 4.57 -5.11 -22.26
N MET A 169 4.03 -4.11 -21.58
CA MET A 169 4.69 -3.41 -20.46
C MET A 169 5.18 -4.38 -19.37
N LYS A 170 4.39 -5.41 -19.05
CA LYS A 170 4.73 -6.40 -18.03
C LYS A 170 5.90 -7.29 -18.48
N ALA A 171 5.92 -7.68 -19.75
CA ALA A 171 7.01 -8.45 -20.35
C ALA A 171 8.29 -7.62 -20.44
N ALA A 172 8.19 -6.36 -20.87
CA ALA A 172 9.31 -5.42 -20.94
C ALA A 172 9.95 -5.21 -19.56
N LYS A 173 9.14 -4.90 -18.53
CA LYS A 173 9.61 -4.70 -17.16
C LYS A 173 10.28 -5.98 -16.60
N ALA A 174 9.66 -7.15 -16.80
CA ALA A 174 10.22 -8.42 -16.36
C ALA A 174 11.57 -8.74 -17.03
N ALA A 175 11.73 -8.39 -18.30
CA ALA A 175 12.97 -8.60 -19.04
C ALA A 175 14.10 -7.67 -18.55
N VAL A 176 13.80 -6.40 -18.31
CA VAL A 176 14.77 -5.42 -17.77
C VAL A 176 15.25 -5.83 -16.38
N LEU A 177 14.34 -6.30 -15.50
CA LEU A 177 14.71 -6.77 -14.16
C LEU A 177 15.56 -8.06 -14.13
N LYS A 178 15.60 -8.84 -15.22
CA LYS A 178 16.47 -10.00 -15.36
C LYS A 178 17.90 -9.64 -15.80
N VAL A 179 18.14 -8.42 -16.25
CA VAL A 179 19.48 -7.96 -16.63
C VAL A 179 20.32 -7.76 -15.38
N GLU A 180 21.45 -8.44 -15.28
CA GLU A 180 22.37 -8.25 -14.15
C GLU A 180 22.92 -6.82 -14.13
N ASN A 181 22.94 -6.20 -12.94
CA ASN A 181 23.44 -4.84 -12.70
C ASN A 181 22.74 -3.75 -13.56
N TYR A 182 21.46 -3.91 -13.86
CA TYR A 182 20.69 -2.97 -14.68
C TYR A 182 20.67 -1.53 -14.10
N ASP A 183 20.93 -1.37 -12.81
CA ASP A 183 21.01 -0.10 -12.09
C ASP A 183 22.28 0.73 -12.37
N THR A 184 23.29 0.12 -13.00
CA THR A 184 24.58 0.74 -13.32
C THR A 184 24.89 0.80 -14.82
N LEU A 185 24.03 0.19 -15.65
CA LEU A 185 24.21 0.09 -17.10
C LEU A 185 23.44 1.22 -17.82
N SER A 186 23.90 1.61 -19.02
CA SER A 186 23.16 2.53 -19.89
C SER A 186 21.93 1.85 -20.51
N SER A 187 20.91 2.64 -20.86
CA SER A 187 19.64 2.19 -21.45
C SER A 187 19.82 1.30 -22.68
N ASP A 188 20.80 1.62 -23.56
CA ASP A 188 21.10 0.82 -24.75
C ASP A 188 21.59 -0.59 -24.41
N VAL A 189 22.45 -0.70 -23.38
CA VAL A 189 22.99 -1.99 -22.94
C VAL A 189 21.91 -2.81 -22.25
N ILE A 190 21.09 -2.17 -21.41
CA ILE A 190 19.95 -2.80 -20.75
C ILE A 190 18.96 -3.32 -21.79
N LEU A 191 18.59 -2.47 -22.77
CA LEU A 191 17.66 -2.82 -23.85
C LEU A 191 18.15 -4.05 -24.62
N LYS A 192 19.43 -4.05 -25.03
CA LYS A 192 20.02 -5.17 -25.78
C LYS A 192 20.00 -6.48 -25.00
N ASN A 193 20.33 -6.44 -23.72
CA ASN A 193 20.34 -7.61 -22.86
C ASN A 193 18.92 -8.09 -22.53
N ALA A 194 17.97 -7.17 -22.27
CA ALA A 194 16.59 -7.48 -22.00
C ALA A 194 15.89 -8.17 -23.17
N LEU A 195 16.19 -7.81 -24.42
CA LEU A 195 15.67 -8.47 -25.61
C LEU A 195 15.97 -9.98 -25.63
N GLN A 196 17.10 -10.42 -25.09
CA GLN A 196 17.44 -11.85 -25.03
C GLN A 196 16.49 -12.62 -24.08
N TYR A 197 15.97 -11.97 -23.04
CA TYR A 197 15.05 -12.58 -22.08
C TYR A 197 13.58 -12.57 -22.51
N ILE A 198 13.23 -11.78 -23.53
CA ILE A 198 11.86 -11.76 -24.09
C ILE A 198 11.63 -12.91 -25.05
N PHE A 199 12.68 -13.36 -25.74
CA PHE A 199 12.62 -14.45 -26.73
C PHE A 199 12.85 -15.86 -26.16
N MET A 200 13.13 -15.98 -24.86
CA MET A 200 13.19 -17.23 -24.11
C MET A 200 11.91 -17.50 -23.35
#